data_494875f32eaf6dbae3cc9c23605f040a
#
_entry.id   494875f32eaf6dbae3cc9c23605f040a
#
_cell.length_a   1.000
_cell.length_b   1.000
_cell.length_c   1.000
_cell.angle_alpha   90.00
_cell.angle_beta   90.00
_cell.angle_gamma   90.00
#
_symmetry.space_group_name_H-M   'P 1'
#
loop_
_entity.id
_entity.type
_entity.pdbx_description
1 polymer ?
#
loop_
_entity_poly.entity_id
_entity_poly.type
_entity_poly.pdbx_seq_one_letter_code
_entity_poly.pdbx_strand_id
1 'polypeptide(L)'
;MKKLTVLLMCVCCVFTAQAQKQFTLNSPGGNLQTTITIGDQLTYDITCDGRQILAPSPIAMSLDNGEVWGEKAKLSGTSRKSVDRMVSSPFYRANELRDHYNELTLRFKKDWNVEFRAYDDGIVYRFVSRAKKPFNVLDEIVDYQFPFDAVASVPYVNRGKDGDYESQFFNSFENTYVTNNLSKQNKKRLMFLPLVVEAGDGVKICITESDLENYPGLFLSAAKGENRLSGKFAPYPKRTVQGGHNKLQMLVAEREDYIAKVDKPRSFPWRMAIVTTSDKDLASSNLSYLLAAPSRLSDLS
;
A
#
# COMPACT_ATOMS: atom_id res chain seq x y z
N MET A 1 -4.57 -48.43 56.08
CA MET A 1 -4.91 -47.10 55.59
C MET A 1 -3.75 -46.63 54.66
N LYS A 2 -3.91 -46.77 53.35
CA LYS A 2 -2.91 -46.36 52.35
C LYS A 2 -3.19 -44.90 51.93
N LYS A 3 -2.24 -44.01 52.18
CA LYS A 3 -2.31 -42.62 51.75
C LYS A 3 -1.92 -42.53 50.27
N LEU A 4 -2.85 -42.12 49.42
CA LEU A 4 -2.66 -41.88 48.01
C LEU A 4 -2.20 -40.41 47.83
N THR A 5 -0.92 -40.22 47.51
CA THR A 5 -0.37 -38.88 47.20
C THR A 5 -0.61 -38.59 45.72
N VAL A 6 -1.53 -37.68 45.43
CA VAL A 6 -1.77 -37.19 44.06
C VAL A 6 -0.75 -36.10 43.75
N LEU A 7 0.19 -36.38 42.85
CA LEU A 7 1.16 -35.43 42.32
C LEU A 7 0.51 -34.62 41.19
N LEU A 8 0.15 -33.36 41.47
CA LEU A 8 -0.41 -32.42 40.48
C LEU A 8 0.74 -31.86 39.66
N MET A 9 0.87 -32.35 38.44
CA MET A 9 1.87 -31.90 37.48
C MET A 9 1.36 -30.64 36.76
N CYS A 10 1.78 -29.45 37.24
CA CYS A 10 1.52 -28.17 36.55
C CYS A 10 2.35 -28.11 35.27
N VAL A 11 1.72 -28.32 34.13
CA VAL A 11 2.32 -28.03 32.81
C VAL A 11 2.28 -26.53 32.60
N CYS A 12 3.37 -25.84 32.89
CA CYS A 12 3.55 -24.45 32.50
C CYS A 12 3.76 -24.37 30.98
N CYS A 13 2.70 -24.05 30.24
CA CYS A 13 2.84 -23.65 28.85
C CYS A 13 3.59 -22.31 28.82
N VAL A 14 4.87 -22.35 28.52
CA VAL A 14 5.67 -21.15 28.25
C VAL A 14 5.26 -20.65 26.84
N PHE A 15 4.31 -19.72 26.79
CA PHE A 15 4.08 -18.96 25.59
C PHE A 15 5.29 -18.02 25.38
N THR A 16 6.17 -18.37 24.47
CA THR A 16 7.20 -17.45 23.97
C THR A 16 6.51 -16.36 23.16
N ALA A 17 6.09 -15.28 23.82
CA ALA A 17 5.68 -14.06 23.13
C ALA A 17 6.91 -13.56 22.37
N GLN A 18 6.90 -13.66 21.05
CA GLN A 18 7.94 -13.06 20.23
C GLN A 18 7.81 -11.55 20.40
N ALA A 19 8.81 -10.92 21.00
CA ALA A 19 8.78 -9.47 21.25
C ALA A 19 8.60 -8.73 19.93
N GLN A 20 7.53 -7.95 19.81
CA GLN A 20 7.29 -7.06 18.68
C GLN A 20 8.39 -6.00 18.64
N LYS A 21 8.93 -5.74 17.44
CA LYS A 21 9.86 -4.65 17.21
C LYS A 21 9.14 -3.48 16.55
N GLN A 22 9.29 -2.30 17.14
CA GLN A 22 8.68 -1.08 16.62
C GLN A 22 9.74 -0.09 16.17
N PHE A 23 9.43 0.62 15.08
CA PHE A 23 10.25 1.65 14.49
C PHE A 23 9.38 2.85 14.16
N THR A 24 9.76 4.02 14.64
CA THR A 24 9.05 5.28 14.37
C THR A 24 9.80 6.07 13.32
N LEU A 25 9.07 6.67 12.39
CA LEU A 25 9.58 7.60 11.38
C LEU A 25 8.72 8.86 11.37
N ASN A 26 9.35 10.02 11.58
CA ASN A 26 8.69 11.33 11.55
C ASN A 26 8.94 12.02 10.22
N SER A 27 8.00 12.84 9.78
CA SER A 27 8.22 13.81 8.71
C SER A 27 9.28 14.85 9.13
N PRO A 28 9.90 15.58 8.19
CA PRO A 28 10.87 16.62 8.52
C PRO A 28 10.29 17.71 9.42
N GLY A 29 9.06 18.15 9.19
CA GLY A 29 8.33 19.12 10.00
C GLY A 29 7.77 18.56 11.31
N GLY A 30 7.75 17.24 11.49
CA GLY A 30 7.34 16.56 12.71
C GLY A 30 5.83 16.41 12.90
N ASN A 31 5.00 16.93 12.00
CA ASN A 31 3.53 16.85 12.06
C ASN A 31 3.00 15.44 11.75
N LEU A 32 3.70 14.67 10.89
CA LEU A 32 3.34 13.29 10.57
C LEU A 32 4.35 12.31 11.17
N GLN A 33 3.82 11.23 11.70
CA GLN A 33 4.59 10.11 12.22
C GLN A 33 3.98 8.80 11.73
N THR A 34 4.82 7.82 11.43
CA THR A 34 4.40 6.45 11.20
C THR A 34 5.16 5.52 12.14
N THR A 35 4.45 4.57 12.76
CA THR A 35 5.04 3.50 13.55
C THR A 35 4.93 2.20 12.75
N ILE A 36 6.06 1.58 12.49
CA ILE A 36 6.13 0.29 11.79
C ILE A 36 6.38 -0.79 12.84
N THR A 37 5.49 -1.76 12.92
CA THR A 37 5.54 -2.87 13.87
C THR A 37 5.83 -4.17 13.14
N ILE A 38 6.89 -4.87 13.58
CA ILE A 38 7.30 -6.20 13.10
C ILE A 38 6.90 -7.21 14.17
N GLY A 39 5.90 -8.02 13.87
CA GLY A 39 5.39 -9.11 14.71
C GLY A 39 5.04 -10.32 13.85
N ASP A 40 3.91 -10.97 14.13
CA ASP A 40 3.37 -12.01 13.25
C ASP A 40 3.02 -11.45 11.88
N GLN A 41 2.57 -10.19 11.83
CA GLN A 41 2.40 -9.39 10.62
C GLN A 41 3.24 -8.11 10.70
N LEU A 42 3.69 -7.64 9.54
CA LEU A 42 4.24 -6.31 9.37
C LEU A 42 3.08 -5.34 9.21
N THR A 43 2.97 -4.38 10.14
CA THR A 43 1.93 -3.35 10.10
C THR A 43 2.54 -1.96 10.20
N TYR A 44 1.81 -0.96 9.77
CA TYR A 44 2.12 0.44 9.99
C TYR A 44 0.87 1.21 10.39
N ASP A 45 1.05 2.28 11.13
CA ASP A 45 0.03 3.27 11.46
C ASP A 45 0.48 4.67 11.03
N ILE A 46 -0.43 5.63 11.09
CA ILE A 46 -0.11 7.05 10.86
C ILE A 46 -0.76 7.89 11.94
N THR A 47 0.03 8.80 12.52
CA THR A 47 -0.46 9.87 13.39
C THR A 47 -0.18 11.23 12.74
N CYS A 48 -1.10 12.16 12.92
CA CYS A 48 -0.99 13.56 12.52
C CYS A 48 -1.19 14.42 13.76
N ASP A 49 -0.19 15.24 14.12
CA ASP A 49 -0.19 16.07 15.32
C ASP A 49 -0.55 15.29 16.60
N GLY A 50 0.02 14.09 16.74
CA GLY A 50 -0.18 13.19 17.87
C GLY A 50 -1.47 12.38 17.86
N ARG A 51 -2.38 12.61 16.91
CA ARG A 51 -3.64 11.87 16.77
C ARG A 51 -3.51 10.77 15.72
N GLN A 52 -3.92 9.55 16.05
CA GLN A 52 -3.96 8.44 15.12
C GLN A 52 -5.05 8.66 14.05
N ILE A 53 -4.63 8.71 12.78
CA ILE A 53 -5.49 8.88 11.61
C ILE A 53 -5.59 7.61 10.76
N LEU A 54 -4.59 6.72 10.86
CA LEU A 54 -4.62 5.37 10.32
C LEU A 54 -4.19 4.40 11.43
N ALA A 55 -5.02 3.41 11.73
CA ALA A 55 -4.73 2.38 12.72
C ALA A 55 -3.76 1.32 12.13
N PRO A 56 -3.16 0.42 12.94
CA PRO A 56 -2.25 -0.59 12.44
C PRO A 56 -2.82 -1.36 11.25
N SER A 57 -2.21 -1.16 10.10
CA SER A 57 -2.64 -1.65 8.79
C SER A 57 -1.61 -2.66 8.28
N PRO A 58 -2.01 -3.92 8.03
CA PRO A 58 -1.08 -4.95 7.57
C PRO A 58 -0.66 -4.74 6.13
N ILE A 59 0.61 -5.06 5.86
CA ILE A 59 1.20 -5.11 4.52
C ILE A 59 1.96 -6.42 4.35
N ALA A 60 1.75 -7.08 3.20
CA ALA A 60 2.43 -8.34 2.89
C ALA A 60 2.48 -8.59 1.38
N MET A 61 3.34 -9.49 0.95
CA MET A 61 3.44 -9.93 -0.45
C MET A 61 3.67 -11.43 -0.49
N SER A 62 2.77 -12.17 -1.12
CA SER A 62 2.82 -13.62 -1.27
C SER A 62 3.53 -14.00 -2.56
N LEU A 63 4.45 -14.96 -2.51
CA LEU A 63 5.27 -15.39 -3.64
C LEU A 63 4.99 -16.86 -3.98
N ASP A 64 5.24 -17.23 -5.25
CA ASP A 64 5.04 -18.58 -5.76
C ASP A 64 5.99 -19.64 -5.17
N ASN A 65 7.09 -19.21 -4.54
CA ASN A 65 8.01 -20.08 -3.81
C ASN A 65 7.55 -20.40 -2.36
N GLY A 66 6.34 -19.99 -1.97
CA GLY A 66 5.76 -20.18 -0.64
C GLY A 66 6.22 -19.16 0.41
N GLU A 67 7.00 -18.15 0.04
CA GLU A 67 7.35 -17.05 0.94
C GLU A 67 6.22 -16.04 1.02
N VAL A 68 6.02 -15.47 2.23
CA VAL A 68 5.15 -14.31 2.45
C VAL A 68 5.99 -13.23 3.11
N TRP A 69 6.34 -12.21 2.33
CA TRP A 69 7.00 -11.03 2.87
C TRP A 69 6.00 -10.25 3.73
N GLY A 70 6.40 -9.89 4.95
CA GLY A 70 5.52 -9.21 5.90
C GLY A 70 4.88 -10.14 6.95
N GLU A 71 4.96 -11.47 6.79
CA GLU A 71 4.55 -12.42 7.82
C GLU A 71 5.75 -13.05 8.52
N LYS A 72 5.73 -13.05 9.88
CA LYS A 72 6.80 -13.59 10.73
C LYS A 72 8.19 -13.17 10.26
N ALA A 73 8.28 -11.92 9.80
CA ALA A 73 9.42 -11.37 9.10
C ALA A 73 10.64 -11.26 10.03
N LYS A 74 11.80 -11.73 9.57
CA LYS A 74 13.05 -11.70 10.33
C LYS A 74 13.91 -10.54 9.88
N LEU A 75 13.90 -9.45 10.68
CA LEU A 75 14.70 -8.25 10.42
C LEU A 75 16.19 -8.62 10.47
N SER A 76 16.94 -8.14 9.47
CA SER A 76 18.41 -8.29 9.37
C SER A 76 19.16 -6.98 9.56
N GLY A 77 18.50 -5.84 9.42
CA GLY A 77 19.10 -4.53 9.63
C GLY A 77 18.18 -3.39 9.27
N THR A 78 18.58 -2.18 9.62
CA THR A 78 17.86 -0.95 9.30
C THR A 78 18.81 0.11 8.80
N SER A 79 18.31 1.08 8.05
CA SER A 79 19.01 2.33 7.78
C SER A 79 18.03 3.49 7.72
N ARG A 80 18.52 4.66 8.10
CA ARG A 80 17.78 5.93 8.05
C ARG A 80 18.54 6.93 7.22
N LYS A 81 17.85 7.80 6.54
CA LYS A 81 18.41 8.97 5.89
C LYS A 81 17.40 10.11 5.88
N SER A 82 17.88 11.34 5.82
CA SER A 82 17.09 12.53 5.51
C SER A 82 17.56 13.08 4.18
N VAL A 83 16.62 13.51 3.36
CA VAL A 83 16.86 14.09 2.03
C VAL A 83 16.19 15.45 1.97
N ASP A 84 16.91 16.43 1.47
CA ASP A 84 16.42 17.76 1.14
C ASP A 84 17.15 18.23 -0.11
N ARG A 85 16.47 18.21 -1.24
CA ARG A 85 17.05 18.55 -2.54
C ARG A 85 16.03 19.16 -3.48
N MET A 86 16.49 19.89 -4.48
CA MET A 86 15.67 20.29 -5.62
C MET A 86 15.77 19.22 -6.71
N VAL A 87 14.66 18.90 -7.33
CA VAL A 87 14.53 17.95 -8.44
C VAL A 87 13.97 18.71 -9.64
N SER A 88 14.69 18.64 -10.77
CA SER A 88 14.18 19.19 -12.04
C SER A 88 12.95 18.42 -12.48
N SER A 89 11.92 19.12 -12.91
CA SER A 89 10.62 18.56 -13.28
C SER A 89 10.13 19.14 -14.61
N PRO A 90 10.84 18.85 -15.72
CA PRO A 90 10.44 19.30 -17.05
C PRO A 90 9.05 18.75 -17.39
N PHE A 91 8.25 19.56 -18.08
CA PHE A 91 6.87 19.22 -18.48
C PHE A 91 5.88 19.00 -17.33
N TYR A 92 6.21 19.47 -16.15
CA TYR A 92 5.30 19.46 -15.01
C TYR A 92 4.83 20.91 -14.69
N ARG A 93 3.95 21.07 -13.71
CA ARG A 93 3.40 22.37 -13.29
C ARG A 93 4.40 23.35 -12.68
N ALA A 94 5.60 22.88 -12.34
CA ALA A 94 6.73 23.67 -11.85
C ALA A 94 8.01 23.10 -12.43
N ASN A 95 9.02 23.95 -12.70
CA ASN A 95 10.29 23.53 -13.29
C ASN A 95 11.17 22.76 -12.31
N GLU A 96 11.02 23.03 -11.02
CA GLU A 96 11.75 22.39 -9.94
C GLU A 96 10.82 22.10 -8.78
N LEU A 97 11.02 20.98 -8.12
CA LEU A 97 10.28 20.52 -6.95
C LEU A 97 11.27 20.22 -5.81
N ARG A 98 10.92 20.62 -4.59
CA ARG A 98 11.66 20.23 -3.40
C ARG A 98 11.28 18.81 -3.00
N ASP A 99 12.27 17.92 -2.96
CA ASP A 99 12.13 16.53 -2.49
C ASP A 99 12.70 16.47 -1.07
N HIS A 100 11.81 16.61 -0.05
CA HIS A 100 12.18 16.73 1.36
C HIS A 100 11.47 15.69 2.20
N TYR A 101 12.21 14.68 2.68
CA TYR A 101 11.67 13.56 3.43
C TYR A 101 12.70 12.92 4.37
N ASN A 102 12.19 12.20 5.36
CA ASN A 102 12.94 11.21 6.12
C ASN A 102 12.59 9.80 5.62
N GLU A 103 13.58 8.91 5.54
CA GLU A 103 13.41 7.52 5.09
C GLU A 103 13.91 6.53 6.13
N LEU A 104 13.15 5.46 6.30
CA LEU A 104 13.52 4.26 7.03
C LEU A 104 13.46 3.06 6.07
N THR A 105 14.59 2.37 5.91
CA THR A 105 14.65 1.09 5.22
C THR A 105 14.77 -0.02 6.25
N LEU A 106 13.83 -0.97 6.23
CA LEU A 106 13.86 -2.21 6.99
C LEU A 106 14.34 -3.33 6.06
N ARG A 107 15.49 -3.92 6.38
CA ARG A 107 16.05 -5.06 5.62
C ARG A 107 15.68 -6.35 6.31
N PHE A 108 15.20 -7.31 5.54
CA PHE A 108 14.80 -8.61 6.05
C PHE A 108 15.71 -9.71 5.50
N LYS A 109 15.73 -10.86 6.17
CA LYS A 109 16.32 -12.08 5.61
C LYS A 109 15.56 -12.48 4.35
N LYS A 110 16.20 -13.28 3.46
CA LYS A 110 15.63 -13.71 2.17
C LYS A 110 15.48 -12.59 1.12
N ASP A 111 16.43 -11.63 1.15
CA ASP A 111 16.69 -10.67 0.08
C ASP A 111 15.52 -9.74 -0.29
N TRP A 112 14.81 -9.23 0.70
CA TRP A 112 13.83 -8.17 0.52
C TRP A 112 13.93 -7.06 1.57
N ASN A 113 13.40 -5.90 1.24
CA ASN A 113 13.29 -4.74 2.12
C ASN A 113 11.90 -4.15 2.04
N VAL A 114 11.57 -3.32 3.04
CA VAL A 114 10.52 -2.31 2.91
C VAL A 114 11.14 -0.94 3.15
N GLU A 115 10.81 0.00 2.28
CA GLU A 115 11.20 1.41 2.39
C GLU A 115 9.98 2.22 2.78
N PHE A 116 10.09 3.00 3.86
CA PHE A 116 9.11 4.01 4.26
C PHE A 116 9.72 5.40 4.08
N ARG A 117 8.94 6.33 3.52
CA ARG A 117 9.27 7.75 3.53
C ARG A 117 8.18 8.54 4.21
N ALA A 118 8.58 9.49 5.04
CA ALA A 118 7.70 10.47 5.66
C ALA A 118 8.02 11.84 5.09
N TYR A 119 7.06 12.41 4.39
CA TYR A 119 6.99 13.78 3.92
C TYR A 119 6.10 14.59 4.86
N ASP A 120 6.15 15.92 4.82
CA ASP A 120 5.26 16.75 5.62
C ASP A 120 3.79 16.69 5.15
N ASP A 121 3.57 16.22 3.92
CA ASP A 121 2.25 16.02 3.31
C ASP A 121 1.95 14.53 3.00
N GLY A 122 2.68 13.56 3.57
CA GLY A 122 2.32 12.15 3.36
C GLY A 122 3.29 11.12 3.88
N ILE A 123 2.75 9.92 4.10
CA ILE A 123 3.50 8.70 4.42
C ILE A 123 3.36 7.74 3.26
N VAL A 124 4.48 7.20 2.81
CA VAL A 124 4.51 6.27 1.67
C VAL A 124 5.42 5.08 1.98
N TYR A 125 5.09 3.91 1.40
CA TYR A 125 5.96 2.74 1.49
C TYR A 125 6.00 1.97 0.18
N ARG A 126 7.06 1.17 0.03
CA ARG A 126 7.16 0.16 -1.04
C ARG A 126 7.95 -1.06 -0.58
N PHE A 127 7.67 -2.20 -1.18
CA PHE A 127 8.55 -3.35 -1.14
C PHE A 127 9.71 -3.18 -2.12
N VAL A 128 10.84 -3.83 -1.81
CA VAL A 128 12.02 -3.88 -2.67
C VAL A 128 12.57 -5.30 -2.68
N SER A 129 12.62 -5.92 -3.84
CA SER A 129 13.28 -7.20 -4.05
C SER A 129 14.76 -7.01 -4.32
N ARG A 130 15.59 -7.80 -3.64
CA ARG A 130 17.02 -7.99 -3.93
C ARG A 130 17.29 -9.41 -4.40
N ALA A 131 16.24 -10.22 -4.57
CA ALA A 131 16.34 -11.60 -5.00
C ALA A 131 16.98 -11.69 -6.38
N LYS A 132 17.96 -12.58 -6.51
CA LYS A 132 18.67 -12.84 -7.79
C LYS A 132 17.97 -13.87 -8.66
N LYS A 133 17.12 -14.71 -8.05
CA LYS A 133 16.33 -15.72 -8.77
C LYS A 133 14.96 -15.13 -9.12
N PRO A 134 14.43 -15.44 -10.31
CA PRO A 134 13.07 -15.07 -10.68
C PRO A 134 12.02 -15.67 -9.73
N PHE A 135 10.91 -14.97 -9.56
CA PHE A 135 9.73 -15.43 -8.85
C PHE A 135 8.48 -14.71 -9.36
N ASN A 136 7.31 -15.24 -9.05
CA ASN A 136 6.04 -14.58 -9.30
C ASN A 136 5.44 -14.08 -7.98
N VAL A 137 4.83 -12.89 -8.04
CA VAL A 137 4.02 -12.35 -6.95
C VAL A 137 2.60 -12.88 -7.13
N LEU A 138 2.11 -13.62 -6.16
CA LEU A 138 0.76 -14.19 -6.18
C LEU A 138 -0.29 -13.16 -5.75
N ASP A 139 0.00 -12.39 -4.70
CA ASP A 139 -0.89 -11.36 -4.16
C ASP A 139 -0.10 -10.35 -3.31
N GLU A 140 -0.66 -9.16 -3.12
CA GLU A 140 -0.16 -8.14 -2.20
C GLU A 140 -1.27 -7.71 -1.24
N ILE A 141 -0.99 -7.77 0.07
CA ILE A 141 -1.87 -7.22 1.10
C ILE A 141 -1.52 -5.73 1.26
N VAL A 142 -2.49 -4.89 0.93
CA VAL A 142 -2.46 -3.44 1.11
C VAL A 142 -3.74 -3.06 1.82
N ASP A 143 -3.69 -3.00 3.14
CA ASP A 143 -4.85 -2.64 3.95
C ASP A 143 -4.69 -1.23 4.53
N TYR A 144 -5.80 -0.50 4.62
CA TYR A 144 -5.94 0.78 5.30
C TYR A 144 -7.04 0.63 6.35
N GLN A 145 -6.65 0.50 7.62
CA GLN A 145 -7.55 0.40 8.76
C GLN A 145 -7.72 1.79 9.38
N PHE A 146 -8.95 2.26 9.48
CA PHE A 146 -9.24 3.53 10.13
C PHE A 146 -9.69 3.32 11.58
N PRO A 147 -9.34 4.22 12.52
CA PRO A 147 -9.69 4.06 13.93
C PRO A 147 -11.18 4.24 14.23
N PHE A 148 -11.96 4.74 13.25
CA PHE A 148 -13.41 4.96 13.36
C PHE A 148 -14.07 4.82 11.98
N ASP A 149 -15.40 4.87 11.94
CA ASP A 149 -16.19 4.82 10.71
C ASP A 149 -16.13 6.15 9.95
N ALA A 150 -14.99 6.39 9.30
CA ALA A 150 -14.68 7.60 8.58
C ALA A 150 -15.56 7.78 7.33
N VAL A 151 -15.79 9.04 6.93
CA VAL A 151 -16.41 9.37 5.65
C VAL A 151 -15.37 9.22 4.54
N ALA A 152 -15.71 8.52 3.47
CA ALA A 152 -14.84 8.33 2.32
C ALA A 152 -15.55 8.73 1.01
N SER A 153 -14.85 9.50 0.19
CA SER A 153 -15.24 9.86 -1.18
C SER A 153 -14.49 8.94 -2.14
N VAL A 154 -15.22 8.02 -2.77
CA VAL A 154 -14.65 6.94 -3.57
C VAL A 154 -15.24 6.88 -4.98
N PRO A 155 -14.43 6.64 -6.02
CA PRO A 155 -14.91 6.37 -7.37
C PRO A 155 -15.06 4.86 -7.57
N TYR A 156 -16.28 4.36 -7.73
CA TYR A 156 -16.50 2.96 -8.07
C TYR A 156 -16.25 2.71 -9.56
N VAL A 157 -15.76 1.51 -9.88
CA VAL A 157 -15.79 1.05 -11.27
C VAL A 157 -17.24 1.02 -11.77
N ASN A 158 -17.46 1.49 -13.00
CA ASN A 158 -18.82 1.61 -13.58
C ASN A 158 -19.25 0.38 -14.38
N ARG A 159 -18.35 -0.59 -14.61
CA ARG A 159 -18.60 -1.82 -15.38
C ARG A 159 -18.42 -3.06 -14.52
N GLY A 160 -18.81 -4.22 -15.08
CA GLY A 160 -18.72 -5.49 -14.40
C GLY A 160 -19.90 -5.76 -13.44
N LYS A 161 -20.00 -6.98 -12.94
CA LYS A 161 -21.05 -7.44 -12.03
C LYS A 161 -20.64 -7.25 -10.58
N ASP A 162 -21.61 -6.93 -9.74
CA ASP A 162 -21.43 -6.85 -8.29
C ASP A 162 -20.91 -8.18 -7.73
N GLY A 163 -19.82 -8.13 -6.98
CA GLY A 163 -19.19 -9.30 -6.37
C GLY A 163 -18.26 -10.10 -7.30
N ASP A 164 -18.28 -9.85 -8.59
CA ASP A 164 -17.37 -10.44 -9.57
C ASP A 164 -16.26 -9.43 -9.92
N TYR A 165 -15.17 -9.46 -9.17
CA TYR A 165 -14.07 -8.51 -9.36
C TYR A 165 -13.37 -8.69 -10.71
N GLU A 166 -13.32 -9.92 -11.27
CA GLU A 166 -12.72 -10.13 -12.59
C GLU A 166 -13.42 -9.29 -13.65
N SER A 167 -14.74 -9.30 -13.66
CA SER A 167 -15.51 -8.49 -14.62
C SER A 167 -15.37 -6.98 -14.41
N GLN A 168 -14.88 -6.53 -13.24
CA GLN A 168 -14.71 -5.14 -12.86
C GLN A 168 -13.33 -4.58 -13.23
N PHE A 169 -12.33 -5.42 -13.47
CA PHE A 169 -10.98 -4.94 -13.82
C PHE A 169 -10.90 -4.26 -15.19
N PHE A 170 -11.84 -4.53 -16.10
CA PHE A 170 -11.94 -3.82 -17.36
C PHE A 170 -12.81 -2.56 -17.19
N ASN A 171 -12.16 -1.42 -17.02
CA ASN A 171 -12.78 -0.18 -16.62
C ASN A 171 -12.09 1.04 -17.26
N SER A 172 -12.85 2.11 -17.49
CA SER A 172 -12.35 3.37 -18.06
C SER A 172 -11.75 4.34 -17.05
N PHE A 173 -11.80 4.03 -15.73
CA PHE A 173 -11.40 4.94 -14.64
C PHE A 173 -12.13 6.30 -14.65
N GLU A 174 -13.34 6.31 -15.17
CA GLU A 174 -14.21 7.49 -15.26
C GLU A 174 -15.52 7.21 -14.53
N ASN A 175 -15.74 7.87 -13.41
CA ASN A 175 -17.00 7.85 -12.68
C ASN A 175 -17.09 9.03 -11.71
N THR A 176 -18.30 9.35 -11.27
CA THR A 176 -18.52 10.29 -10.18
C THR A 176 -18.14 9.67 -8.84
N TYR A 177 -17.66 10.51 -7.92
CA TYR A 177 -17.34 10.08 -6.56
C TYR A 177 -18.62 9.93 -5.73
N VAL A 178 -18.67 8.89 -4.92
CA VAL A 178 -19.72 8.63 -3.95
C VAL A 178 -19.14 8.84 -2.55
N THR A 179 -19.79 9.70 -1.76
CA THR A 179 -19.36 10.04 -0.40
C THR A 179 -20.27 9.37 0.62
N ASN A 180 -19.72 8.47 1.43
CA ASN A 180 -20.41 7.76 2.50
C ASN A 180 -19.43 7.35 3.60
N ASN A 181 -19.96 6.98 4.78
CA ASN A 181 -19.18 6.28 5.79
C ASN A 181 -18.60 4.97 5.23
N LEU A 182 -17.43 4.56 5.71
CA LEU A 182 -16.76 3.32 5.29
C LEU A 182 -17.66 2.09 5.49
N SER A 183 -18.40 2.02 6.58
CA SER A 183 -19.36 0.94 6.88
C SER A 183 -20.48 0.83 5.85
N LYS A 184 -20.80 1.92 5.15
CA LYS A 184 -21.88 2.02 4.15
C LYS A 184 -21.39 1.93 2.70
N GLN A 185 -20.08 1.81 2.49
CA GLN A 185 -19.51 1.65 1.14
C GLN A 185 -19.98 0.34 0.51
N ASN A 186 -20.09 0.32 -0.84
CA ASN A 186 -20.49 -0.87 -1.56
C ASN A 186 -19.40 -1.96 -1.47
N LYS A 187 -19.68 -3.03 -0.72
CA LYS A 187 -18.77 -4.17 -0.48
C LYS A 187 -18.55 -5.07 -1.70
N LYS A 188 -19.34 -4.89 -2.78
CA LYS A 188 -19.31 -5.71 -3.99
C LYS A 188 -18.65 -5.01 -5.18
N ARG A 189 -18.26 -3.74 -5.02
CA ARG A 189 -17.64 -2.93 -6.07
C ARG A 189 -16.20 -2.59 -5.75
N LEU A 190 -15.36 -2.63 -6.78
CA LEU A 190 -14.02 -2.08 -6.72
C LEU A 190 -14.06 -0.56 -6.79
N MET A 191 -13.14 0.06 -6.05
CA MET A 191 -12.86 1.48 -6.07
C MET A 191 -11.52 1.67 -6.77
N PHE A 192 -11.44 2.59 -7.72
CA PHE A 192 -10.16 2.96 -8.30
C PHE A 192 -9.56 4.19 -7.59
N LEU A 193 -8.31 4.50 -7.87
CA LEU A 193 -7.56 5.58 -7.24
C LEU A 193 -7.54 6.85 -8.12
N PRO A 194 -7.36 8.04 -7.52
CA PRO A 194 -7.25 8.30 -6.07
C PRO A 194 -8.61 8.28 -5.37
N LEU A 195 -8.61 8.08 -4.05
CA LEU A 195 -9.79 8.27 -3.21
C LEU A 195 -9.42 9.03 -1.92
N VAL A 196 -10.39 9.66 -1.27
CA VAL A 196 -10.15 10.50 -0.11
C VAL A 196 -10.98 10.02 1.07
N VAL A 197 -10.35 9.93 2.25
CA VAL A 197 -10.99 9.60 3.53
C VAL A 197 -10.82 10.76 4.50
N GLU A 198 -11.91 11.20 5.11
CA GLU A 198 -11.91 12.22 6.15
C GLU A 198 -11.52 11.59 7.49
N ALA A 199 -10.29 11.85 7.92
CA ALA A 199 -9.70 11.26 9.12
C ALA A 199 -9.99 12.03 10.42
N GLY A 200 -11.01 12.89 10.39
CA GLY A 200 -11.48 13.72 11.53
C GLY A 200 -10.68 15.02 11.69
N ASP A 201 -11.29 16.00 12.39
CA ASP A 201 -10.73 17.33 12.68
C ASP A 201 -10.17 18.06 11.44
N GLY A 202 -10.83 17.89 10.29
CA GLY A 202 -10.42 18.48 9.02
C GLY A 202 -9.25 17.78 8.32
N VAL A 203 -8.64 16.75 8.93
CA VAL A 203 -7.58 15.96 8.30
C VAL A 203 -8.17 15.05 7.25
N LYS A 204 -7.57 15.02 6.07
CA LYS A 204 -7.91 14.16 4.94
C LYS A 204 -6.73 13.29 4.57
N ILE A 205 -7.02 12.04 4.23
CA ILE A 205 -6.05 11.09 3.67
C ILE A 205 -6.46 10.77 2.24
N CYS A 206 -5.64 11.17 1.27
CA CYS A 206 -5.80 10.72 -0.11
C CYS A 206 -4.94 9.48 -0.32
N ILE A 207 -5.60 8.38 -0.66
CA ILE A 207 -4.94 7.12 -0.99
C ILE A 207 -4.71 7.06 -2.49
N THR A 208 -3.47 6.82 -2.87
CA THR A 208 -3.05 6.66 -4.27
C THR A 208 -1.77 5.82 -4.36
N GLU A 209 -1.18 5.73 -5.55
CA GLU A 209 0.06 5.02 -5.83
C GLU A 209 0.93 5.77 -6.83
N SER A 210 2.22 5.42 -6.91
CA SER A 210 3.15 5.97 -7.89
C SER A 210 4.20 4.93 -8.30
N ASP A 211 4.93 5.21 -9.39
CA ASP A 211 5.98 4.35 -9.94
C ASP A 211 5.45 2.97 -10.39
N LEU A 212 4.31 2.98 -11.07
CA LEU A 212 3.60 1.78 -11.52
C LEU A 212 4.23 1.23 -12.80
N GLU A 213 5.28 0.41 -12.67
CA GLU A 213 5.94 -0.26 -13.78
C GLU A 213 5.82 -1.78 -13.69
N ASN A 214 5.32 -2.43 -14.75
CA ASN A 214 5.19 -3.90 -14.84
C ASN A 214 4.58 -4.52 -13.57
N TYR A 215 3.52 -3.89 -13.08
CA TYR A 215 2.77 -4.31 -11.90
C TYR A 215 1.31 -3.87 -12.07
N PRO A 216 0.32 -4.61 -11.57
CA PRO A 216 -1.07 -4.19 -11.69
C PRO A 216 -1.36 -2.96 -10.84
N GLY A 217 -2.24 -2.08 -11.33
CA GLY A 217 -2.77 -0.96 -10.57
C GLY A 217 -3.56 -1.42 -9.36
N LEU A 218 -3.48 -0.64 -8.28
CA LEU A 218 -4.20 -0.90 -7.04
C LEU A 218 -5.67 -0.48 -7.18
N PHE A 219 -6.59 -1.43 -6.96
CA PHE A 219 -7.97 -1.16 -6.62
C PHE A 219 -8.17 -1.36 -5.13
N LEU A 220 -9.19 -0.72 -4.56
CA LEU A 220 -9.59 -0.92 -3.17
C LEU A 220 -11.01 -1.49 -3.09
N SER A 221 -11.29 -2.18 -1.98
CA SER A 221 -12.58 -2.78 -1.67
C SER A 221 -12.88 -2.66 -0.19
N ALA A 222 -14.14 -2.40 0.17
CA ALA A 222 -14.63 -2.40 1.55
C ALA A 222 -15.14 -3.77 2.04
N ALA A 223 -14.82 -4.86 1.32
CA ALA A 223 -15.41 -6.18 1.59
C ALA A 223 -14.94 -6.85 2.89
N LYS A 224 -13.72 -6.53 3.38
CA LYS A 224 -13.10 -7.20 4.54
C LYS A 224 -13.55 -6.69 5.93
N GLY A 225 -14.48 -5.78 6.00
CA GLY A 225 -15.00 -5.33 7.29
C GLY A 225 -15.27 -3.84 7.35
N GLU A 226 -15.70 -3.38 8.52
CA GLU A 226 -15.95 -1.99 8.79
C GLU A 226 -14.64 -1.24 8.99
N ASN A 227 -14.64 0.05 8.67
CA ASN A 227 -13.51 0.96 8.82
C ASN A 227 -12.22 0.52 8.10
N ARG A 228 -12.34 -0.37 7.08
CA ARG A 228 -11.19 -0.90 6.35
C ARG A 228 -11.39 -0.83 4.85
N LEU A 229 -10.34 -0.40 4.15
CA LEU A 229 -10.19 -0.54 2.71
C LEU A 229 -9.04 -1.50 2.44
N SER A 230 -9.27 -2.49 1.56
CA SER A 230 -8.28 -3.53 1.25
C SER A 230 -7.95 -3.57 -0.22
N GLY A 231 -6.67 -3.73 -0.53
CA GLY A 231 -6.14 -3.84 -1.88
C GLY A 231 -6.73 -5.01 -2.66
N LYS A 232 -6.91 -4.78 -3.95
CA LYS A 232 -7.28 -5.77 -4.96
C LYS A 232 -6.48 -5.53 -6.22
N PHE A 233 -5.94 -6.61 -6.79
CA PHE A 233 -5.10 -6.57 -7.96
C PHE A 233 -5.64 -7.49 -9.04
N ALA A 234 -5.59 -7.01 -10.29
CA ALA A 234 -5.90 -7.86 -11.43
C ALA A 234 -4.78 -8.88 -11.64
N PRO A 235 -5.08 -10.17 -11.78
CA PRO A 235 -4.07 -11.16 -12.12
C PRO A 235 -3.42 -10.88 -13.50
N TYR A 236 -2.20 -11.36 -13.69
CA TYR A 236 -1.39 -11.10 -14.87
C TYR A 236 -2.08 -11.61 -16.15
N PRO A 237 -2.08 -10.84 -17.24
CA PRO A 237 -2.66 -11.29 -18.51
C PRO A 237 -1.89 -12.48 -19.09
N LYS A 238 -2.56 -13.64 -19.24
CA LYS A 238 -2.01 -14.81 -19.93
C LYS A 238 -2.20 -14.71 -21.43
N ARG A 239 -3.41 -14.35 -21.85
CA ARG A 239 -3.77 -14.15 -23.25
C ARG A 239 -4.61 -12.89 -23.41
N THR A 240 -4.25 -12.08 -24.39
CA THR A 240 -5.01 -10.88 -24.76
C THR A 240 -5.56 -11.03 -26.17
N VAL A 241 -6.68 -10.38 -26.44
CA VAL A 241 -7.32 -10.31 -27.75
C VAL A 241 -7.66 -8.85 -28.09
N GLN A 242 -7.51 -8.50 -29.36
CA GLN A 242 -7.95 -7.19 -29.82
C GLN A 242 -9.48 -7.10 -29.79
N GLY A 243 -10.04 -6.04 -29.22
CA GLY A 243 -11.48 -5.90 -29.07
C GLY A 243 -11.88 -4.52 -28.52
N GLY A 244 -13.00 -4.48 -27.82
CA GLY A 244 -13.55 -3.27 -27.26
C GLY A 244 -14.12 -2.32 -28.32
N HIS A 245 -14.24 -1.03 -27.96
CA HIS A 245 -14.77 -0.01 -28.87
C HIS A 245 -13.88 0.14 -30.11
N ASN A 246 -14.47 -0.04 -31.29
CA ASN A 246 -13.78 -0.02 -32.59
C ASN A 246 -12.54 -0.93 -32.68
N LYS A 247 -12.46 -1.98 -31.87
CA LYS A 247 -11.30 -2.88 -31.78
C LYS A 247 -9.98 -2.17 -31.45
N LEU A 248 -10.04 -1.07 -30.73
CA LEU A 248 -8.85 -0.27 -30.36
C LEU A 248 -8.24 -0.69 -29.02
N GLN A 249 -8.83 -1.67 -28.35
CA GLN A 249 -8.41 -2.09 -27.02
C GLN A 249 -7.90 -3.52 -27.03
N MET A 250 -6.93 -3.82 -26.15
CA MET A 250 -6.50 -5.17 -25.85
C MET A 250 -7.25 -5.67 -24.62
N LEU A 251 -8.12 -6.65 -24.83
CA LEU A 251 -8.91 -7.28 -23.77
C LEU A 251 -8.17 -8.49 -23.21
N VAL A 252 -8.16 -8.65 -21.91
CA VAL A 252 -7.62 -9.84 -21.26
C VAL A 252 -8.64 -10.96 -21.41
N ALA A 253 -8.30 -11.99 -22.17
CA ALA A 253 -9.15 -13.16 -22.39
C ALA A 253 -8.87 -14.31 -21.41
N GLU A 254 -7.63 -14.41 -20.92
CA GLU A 254 -7.20 -15.38 -19.92
C GLU A 254 -6.17 -14.73 -18.99
N ARG A 255 -6.18 -15.14 -17.72
CA ARG A 255 -5.24 -14.67 -16.72
C ARG A 255 -4.40 -15.80 -16.16
N GLU A 256 -3.23 -15.45 -15.66
CA GLU A 256 -2.40 -16.33 -14.85
C GLU A 256 -2.91 -16.35 -13.39
N ASP A 257 -2.35 -17.22 -12.56
CA ASP A 257 -2.62 -17.34 -11.14
C ASP A 257 -1.73 -16.45 -10.25
N TYR A 258 -1.01 -15.51 -10.86
CA TYR A 258 -0.16 -14.52 -10.19
C TYR A 258 -0.44 -13.12 -10.74
N ILE A 259 -0.04 -12.08 -9.98
CA ILE A 259 -0.27 -10.68 -10.34
C ILE A 259 0.92 -10.04 -11.06
N ALA A 260 2.15 -10.51 -10.82
CA ALA A 260 3.35 -9.95 -11.46
C ALA A 260 4.49 -10.97 -11.55
N LYS A 261 5.33 -10.81 -12.59
CA LYS A 261 6.61 -11.51 -12.76
C LYS A 261 7.76 -10.63 -12.29
N VAL A 262 8.73 -11.25 -11.63
CA VAL A 262 9.93 -10.58 -11.15
C VAL A 262 11.16 -11.38 -11.62
N ASP A 263 11.82 -10.89 -12.66
CA ASP A 263 12.99 -11.58 -13.26
C ASP A 263 14.33 -11.12 -12.69
N LYS A 264 14.36 -9.96 -12.04
CA LYS A 264 15.56 -9.31 -11.47
C LYS A 264 15.22 -8.46 -10.25
N PRO A 265 16.21 -8.09 -9.43
CA PRO A 265 16.00 -7.15 -8.34
C PRO A 265 15.27 -5.88 -8.80
N ARG A 266 14.25 -5.47 -8.05
CA ARG A 266 13.44 -4.30 -8.38
C ARG A 266 12.78 -3.67 -7.17
N SER A 267 12.39 -2.41 -7.31
CA SER A 267 11.39 -1.77 -6.43
C SER A 267 9.98 -2.05 -6.96
N PHE A 268 9.02 -2.16 -6.06
CA PHE A 268 7.59 -2.22 -6.37
C PHE A 268 6.97 -0.82 -6.28
N PRO A 269 5.73 -0.63 -6.76
CA PRO A 269 5.08 0.67 -6.70
C PRO A 269 4.99 1.23 -5.27
N TRP A 270 5.03 2.55 -5.16
CA TRP A 270 4.78 3.23 -3.90
C TRP A 270 3.30 3.19 -3.56
N ARG A 271 2.97 2.79 -2.33
CA ARG A 271 1.66 2.92 -1.71
C ARG A 271 1.67 4.21 -0.91
N MET A 272 0.70 5.08 -1.19
CA MET A 272 0.75 6.46 -0.75
C MET A 272 -0.47 6.82 0.07
N ALA A 273 -0.24 7.45 1.23
CA ALA A 273 -1.23 8.16 2.01
C ALA A 273 -0.81 9.64 2.06
N ILE A 274 -1.39 10.47 1.19
CA ILE A 274 -1.19 11.93 1.22
C ILE A 274 -2.09 12.47 2.33
N VAL A 275 -1.54 13.24 3.26
CA VAL A 275 -2.23 13.75 4.45
C VAL A 275 -2.25 15.26 4.40
N THR A 276 -3.43 15.86 4.54
CA THR A 276 -3.59 17.32 4.53
C THR A 276 -4.80 17.75 5.35
N THR A 277 -4.81 19.01 5.77
CA THR A 277 -5.96 19.69 6.36
C THR A 277 -6.62 20.69 5.41
N SER A 278 -6.13 20.76 4.15
CA SER A 278 -6.57 21.72 3.15
C SER A 278 -6.81 21.04 1.79
N ASP A 279 -7.96 21.28 1.18
CA ASP A 279 -8.27 20.78 -0.17
C ASP A 279 -7.34 21.36 -1.22
N LYS A 280 -6.91 22.61 -1.03
CA LYS A 280 -5.92 23.25 -1.91
C LYS A 280 -4.59 22.50 -1.87
N ASP A 281 -4.11 22.15 -0.68
CA ASP A 281 -2.82 21.46 -0.51
C ASP A 281 -2.91 20.02 -1.04
N LEU A 282 -4.07 19.37 -0.90
CA LEU A 282 -4.31 18.08 -1.51
C LEU A 282 -4.16 18.16 -3.04
N ALA A 283 -4.83 19.13 -3.67
CA ALA A 283 -4.76 19.33 -5.13
C ALA A 283 -3.35 19.75 -5.61
N SER A 284 -2.54 20.32 -4.71
CA SER A 284 -1.18 20.77 -5.02
C SER A 284 -0.06 19.85 -4.57
N SER A 285 -0.34 18.68 -3.99
CA SER A 285 0.69 17.70 -3.62
C SER A 285 1.47 17.24 -4.86
N ASN A 286 2.79 17.16 -4.72
CA ASN A 286 3.72 16.74 -5.77
C ASN A 286 4.24 15.31 -5.55
N LEU A 287 3.76 14.61 -4.51
CA LEU A 287 4.34 13.32 -4.10
C LEU A 287 4.28 12.27 -5.21
N SER A 288 3.19 12.19 -5.98
CA SER A 288 3.09 11.22 -7.07
C SER A 288 4.18 11.42 -8.12
N TYR A 289 4.56 12.68 -8.41
CA TYR A 289 5.63 13.00 -9.34
C TYR A 289 7.01 12.71 -8.72
N LEU A 290 7.26 13.15 -7.48
CA LEU A 290 8.54 12.98 -6.79
C LEU A 290 8.92 11.52 -6.55
N LEU A 291 7.93 10.63 -6.45
CA LEU A 291 8.10 9.20 -6.20
C LEU A 291 8.19 8.38 -7.49
N ALA A 292 7.78 8.93 -8.62
CA ALA A 292 7.91 8.28 -9.92
C ALA A 292 9.37 8.19 -10.36
N ALA A 293 9.71 7.15 -11.10
CA ALA A 293 11.02 7.07 -11.75
C ALA A 293 11.21 8.22 -12.75
N PRO A 294 12.43 8.75 -12.89
CA PRO A 294 12.72 9.76 -13.91
C PRO A 294 12.37 9.26 -15.32
N SER A 295 12.01 10.20 -16.21
CA SER A 295 11.81 9.90 -17.62
C SER A 295 13.03 9.19 -18.21
N ARG A 296 12.79 8.20 -19.05
CA ARG A 296 13.85 7.49 -19.81
C ARG A 296 14.05 8.08 -21.21
N LEU A 297 13.30 9.10 -21.55
CA LEU A 297 13.48 9.80 -22.81
C LEU A 297 14.82 10.57 -22.77
N SER A 298 15.65 10.37 -23.78
CA SER A 298 16.96 11.05 -23.90
C SER A 298 16.81 12.45 -24.52
N ASP A 299 15.74 12.68 -25.28
CA ASP A 299 15.38 13.93 -25.89
C ASP A 299 14.05 14.41 -25.31
N LEU A 300 14.10 15.57 -24.67
CA LEU A 300 12.97 16.23 -24.04
C LEU A 300 12.56 17.53 -24.78
N SER A 301 13.14 17.77 -25.98
CA SER A 301 12.81 18.93 -26.82
C SER A 301 11.57 18.72 -27.69
#